data_1300378c69c857e920af78a91848754b
#
_entry.id   1300378c69c857e920af78a91848754b
#
_cell.length_a   1.000
_cell.length_b   1.000
_cell.length_c   1.000
_cell.angle_alpha   90.00
_cell.angle_beta   90.00
_cell.angle_gamma   90.00
#
_symmetry.space_group_name_H-M   'P 1'
#
loop_
_entity.id
_entity.type
_entity.pdbx_description
1 polymer ?
#
loop_
_entity_poly.entity_id
_entity_poly.type
_entity_poly.pdbx_seq_one_letter_code
_entity_poly.pdbx_strand_id
1 'polypeptide(L)'
;MEASLPAPVEETGAAVAGGKLYVMGGFDAAGRSLSTVYVFDGTAWQAGPGLPLAVDHPSAAGLDGSIYLSGGHNFGRASARLARFDGASWTELAAMRYARGGHALLAAQGRLYAIGGNNAGGNVAPAEVYDPGTNAWSTLPSLPVPRNHVSGFVMGSNVCVAGGRAPTTTRVDCFDTAHGAWHQIADLPRATSGAGATAFLGGGIVMMGGQNAQETAIVDQLTRYSANSGWSTGDAMMVPRHGFELAVFQDRAWACGGGTAPGLRPVSTCTSVANPTPLRRP
;
A
#
# COMPACT_ATOMS: atom_id res chain seq x y z
N MET A 1 20.91 6.15 -0.68
CA MET A 1 20.33 4.93 -1.30
C MET A 1 20.46 3.80 -0.30
N GLU A 2 19.43 2.99 -0.18
CA GLU A 2 19.41 1.81 0.69
C GLU A 2 19.86 0.57 -0.10
N ALA A 3 19.98 -0.58 0.58
CA ALA A 3 20.24 -1.85 -0.10
C ALA A 3 19.13 -2.16 -1.12
N SER A 4 19.52 -2.52 -2.34
CA SER A 4 18.58 -2.82 -3.44
C SER A 4 17.97 -4.21 -3.30
N LEU A 5 16.74 -4.37 -3.80
CA LEU A 5 16.12 -5.69 -3.99
C LEU A 5 16.97 -6.58 -4.90
N PRO A 6 16.87 -7.91 -4.76
CA PRO A 6 17.60 -8.86 -5.62
C PRO A 6 17.24 -8.75 -7.11
N ALA A 7 16.03 -8.34 -7.46
CA ALA A 7 15.61 -8.10 -8.84
C ALA A 7 14.63 -6.92 -8.95
N PRO A 8 14.51 -6.29 -10.14
CA PRO A 8 13.52 -5.26 -10.40
C PRO A 8 12.09 -5.78 -10.29
N VAL A 9 11.23 -5.05 -9.58
CA VAL A 9 9.78 -5.35 -9.42
C VAL A 9 8.97 -4.06 -9.35
N GLU A 10 7.73 -4.12 -9.79
CA GLU A 10 6.80 -2.99 -9.77
C GLU A 10 5.38 -3.50 -9.45
N GLU A 11 4.48 -2.63 -8.98
CA GLU A 11 3.13 -2.96 -8.52
C GLU A 11 3.11 -4.02 -7.39
N THR A 12 3.94 -3.76 -6.38
CA THR A 12 4.18 -4.66 -5.25
C THR A 12 3.43 -4.28 -4.00
N GLY A 13 3.11 -5.28 -3.16
CA GLY A 13 2.73 -5.06 -1.76
C GLY A 13 3.97 -4.96 -0.86
N ALA A 14 3.87 -4.18 0.23
CA ALA A 14 4.93 -4.08 1.24
C ALA A 14 4.36 -4.05 2.66
N ALA A 15 4.99 -4.76 3.59
CA ALA A 15 4.60 -4.78 4.99
C ALA A 15 5.80 -5.06 5.90
N VAL A 16 5.63 -4.80 7.20
CA VAL A 16 6.62 -5.12 8.25
C VAL A 16 6.00 -6.07 9.26
N ALA A 17 6.70 -7.13 9.56
CA ALA A 17 6.35 -8.07 10.64
C ALA A 17 7.63 -8.71 11.20
N GLY A 18 7.63 -9.07 12.49
CA GLY A 18 8.75 -9.74 13.13
C GLY A 18 10.07 -8.98 13.02
N GLY A 19 10.04 -7.65 12.98
CA GLY A 19 11.22 -6.80 12.82
C GLY A 19 11.89 -6.88 11.44
N LYS A 20 11.18 -7.33 10.41
CA LYS A 20 11.65 -7.43 9.02
C LYS A 20 10.71 -6.70 8.07
N LEU A 21 11.29 -6.14 6.99
CA LEU A 21 10.55 -5.54 5.90
C LEU A 21 10.37 -6.55 4.76
N TYR A 22 9.18 -6.61 4.22
CA TYR A 22 8.81 -7.52 3.13
C TYR A 22 8.31 -6.75 1.92
N VAL A 23 8.75 -7.17 0.72
CA VAL A 23 8.24 -6.70 -0.58
C VAL A 23 7.79 -7.92 -1.36
N MET A 24 6.55 -7.90 -1.87
CA MET A 24 5.86 -9.12 -2.27
C MET A 24 5.09 -8.94 -3.58
N GLY A 25 5.14 -9.97 -4.44
CA GLY A 25 4.42 -9.98 -5.71
C GLY A 25 4.90 -8.93 -6.70
N GLY A 26 3.96 -8.40 -7.46
CA GLY A 26 4.22 -7.36 -8.46
C GLY A 26 4.51 -7.94 -9.85
N PHE A 27 4.96 -7.06 -10.75
CA PHE A 27 5.44 -7.41 -12.09
C PHE A 27 6.95 -7.48 -12.17
N ASP A 28 7.46 -8.40 -12.99
CA ASP A 28 8.83 -8.32 -13.52
C ASP A 28 8.90 -7.42 -14.77
N ALA A 29 10.10 -7.26 -15.33
CA ALA A 29 10.33 -6.44 -16.52
C ALA A 29 9.64 -7.00 -17.80
N ALA A 30 9.17 -8.23 -17.79
CA ALA A 30 8.40 -8.84 -18.87
C ALA A 30 6.88 -8.73 -18.68
N GLY A 31 6.41 -8.07 -17.59
CA GLY A 31 5.00 -7.92 -17.25
C GLY A 31 4.36 -9.21 -16.73
N ARG A 32 5.14 -10.11 -16.16
CA ARG A 32 4.63 -11.33 -15.54
C ARG A 32 4.35 -11.07 -14.07
N SER A 33 3.16 -11.46 -13.61
CA SER A 33 2.83 -11.46 -12.17
C SER A 33 3.75 -12.42 -11.41
N LEU A 34 4.22 -12.00 -10.24
CA LEU A 34 5.20 -12.72 -9.44
C LEU A 34 4.61 -13.32 -8.17
N SER A 35 5.15 -14.47 -7.76
CA SER A 35 4.96 -15.02 -6.40
C SER A 35 6.15 -14.74 -5.48
N THR A 36 7.09 -13.90 -5.91
CA THR A 36 8.33 -13.61 -5.19
C THR A 36 8.04 -12.83 -3.91
N VAL A 37 8.75 -13.18 -2.84
CA VAL A 37 8.80 -12.45 -1.58
C VAL A 37 10.25 -12.12 -1.30
N TYR A 38 10.57 -10.84 -1.14
CA TYR A 38 11.86 -10.37 -0.65
C TYR A 38 11.74 -9.92 0.79
N VAL A 39 12.71 -10.30 1.61
CA VAL A 39 12.75 -10.03 3.06
C VAL A 39 14.04 -9.28 3.38
N PHE A 40 13.93 -8.14 4.03
CA PHE A 40 15.05 -7.35 4.55
C PHE A 40 15.11 -7.45 6.06
N ASP A 41 16.25 -7.87 6.59
CA ASP A 41 16.48 -8.03 8.02
C ASP A 41 17.11 -6.81 8.71
N GLY A 42 17.33 -5.74 7.94
CA GLY A 42 18.04 -4.53 8.37
C GLY A 42 19.47 -4.45 7.85
N THR A 43 20.00 -5.53 7.26
CA THR A 43 21.35 -5.62 6.68
C THR A 43 21.36 -6.06 5.23
N ALA A 44 20.58 -7.08 4.88
CA ALA A 44 20.55 -7.65 3.54
C ALA A 44 19.15 -8.11 3.12
N TRP A 45 18.88 -8.07 1.83
CA TRP A 45 17.72 -8.68 1.21
C TRP A 45 17.95 -10.16 0.94
N GLN A 46 16.94 -10.97 1.23
CA GLN A 46 16.91 -12.41 0.98
C GLN A 46 15.59 -12.82 0.32
N ALA A 47 15.58 -13.95 -0.37
CA ALA A 47 14.33 -14.57 -0.81
C ALA A 47 13.60 -15.17 0.39
N GLY A 48 12.32 -14.85 0.53
CA GLY A 48 11.41 -15.46 1.50
C GLY A 48 10.57 -16.58 0.89
N PRO A 49 9.73 -17.26 1.69
CA PRO A 49 8.73 -18.20 1.20
C PRO A 49 7.79 -17.54 0.21
N GLY A 50 7.72 -18.07 -1.03
CA GLY A 50 6.91 -17.50 -2.10
C GLY A 50 5.42 -17.47 -1.78
N LEU A 51 4.71 -16.54 -2.42
CA LEU A 51 3.25 -16.42 -2.31
C LEU A 51 2.56 -17.66 -2.85
N PRO A 52 1.39 -18.05 -2.30
CA PRO A 52 0.59 -19.18 -2.81
C PRO A 52 0.10 -18.99 -4.25
N LEU A 53 0.03 -17.74 -4.70
CA LEU A 53 -0.37 -17.35 -6.06
C LEU A 53 0.48 -16.19 -6.54
N ALA A 54 0.93 -16.23 -7.79
CA ALA A 54 1.56 -15.07 -8.42
C ALA A 54 0.53 -13.96 -8.61
N VAL A 55 0.85 -12.75 -8.15
CA VAL A 55 -0.04 -11.58 -8.23
C VAL A 55 0.74 -10.31 -8.47
N ASP A 56 0.14 -9.39 -9.19
CA ASP A 56 0.53 -8.00 -9.30
C ASP A 56 -0.56 -7.10 -8.67
N HIS A 57 -0.24 -5.87 -8.30
CA HIS A 57 -1.15 -4.94 -7.61
C HIS A 57 -1.80 -5.51 -6.33
N PRO A 58 -1.16 -6.42 -5.57
CA PRO A 58 -1.68 -6.79 -4.26
C PRO A 58 -1.53 -5.63 -3.29
N SER A 59 -2.19 -5.75 -2.14
CA SER A 59 -1.93 -4.86 -1.01
C SER A 59 -1.62 -5.68 0.24
N ALA A 60 -0.73 -5.16 1.09
CA ALA A 60 -0.25 -5.88 2.25
C ALA A 60 -0.30 -5.05 3.53
N ALA A 61 -0.54 -5.71 4.66
CA ALA A 61 -0.53 -5.10 5.98
C ALA A 61 0.10 -6.02 7.02
N GLY A 62 0.82 -5.43 7.97
CA GLY A 62 1.27 -6.12 9.18
C GLY A 62 0.20 -6.02 10.28
N LEU A 63 -0.17 -7.15 10.89
CA LEU A 63 -1.10 -7.20 12.02
C LEU A 63 -0.68 -8.34 12.94
N ASP A 64 -0.55 -8.04 14.25
CA ASP A 64 -0.25 -9.01 15.31
C ASP A 64 0.95 -9.92 15.00
N GLY A 65 2.04 -9.32 14.49
CA GLY A 65 3.28 -10.01 14.15
C GLY A 65 3.25 -10.85 12.87
N SER A 66 2.10 -10.91 12.17
CA SER A 66 1.92 -11.57 10.88
C SER A 66 1.81 -10.57 9.74
N ILE A 67 2.05 -11.02 8.52
CA ILE A 67 1.74 -10.27 7.30
C ILE A 67 0.46 -10.83 6.70
N TYR A 68 -0.39 -9.94 6.25
CA TYR A 68 -1.55 -10.26 5.45
C TYR A 68 -1.40 -9.63 4.07
N LEU A 69 -1.64 -10.42 3.03
CA LEU A 69 -1.62 -9.97 1.64
C LEU A 69 -2.96 -10.31 1.00
N SER A 70 -3.56 -9.33 0.38
CA SER A 70 -4.89 -9.47 -0.22
C SER A 70 -4.94 -9.05 -1.67
N GLY A 71 -5.90 -9.63 -2.41
CA GLY A 71 -6.27 -9.21 -3.75
C GLY A 71 -5.15 -9.33 -4.78
N GLY A 72 -5.00 -8.27 -5.57
CA GLY A 72 -4.11 -8.21 -6.72
C GLY A 72 -4.77 -8.74 -7.99
N HIS A 73 -4.00 -8.75 -9.08
CA HIS A 73 -4.38 -9.38 -10.33
C HIS A 73 -3.44 -10.56 -10.63
N ASN A 74 -3.96 -11.54 -11.35
CA ASN A 74 -3.19 -12.62 -11.94
C ASN A 74 -3.66 -12.77 -13.40
N PHE A 75 -2.77 -12.55 -14.36
CA PHE A 75 -3.12 -12.49 -15.79
C PHE A 75 -4.32 -11.56 -16.06
N GLY A 76 -4.34 -10.37 -15.46
CA GLY A 76 -5.40 -9.37 -15.61
C GLY A 76 -6.72 -9.69 -14.88
N ARG A 77 -6.81 -10.81 -14.15
CA ARG A 77 -8.00 -11.19 -13.37
C ARG A 77 -7.81 -10.81 -11.91
N ALA A 78 -8.69 -9.96 -11.39
CA ALA A 78 -8.67 -9.59 -10.00
C ALA A 78 -8.92 -10.79 -9.07
N SER A 79 -8.19 -10.83 -7.97
CA SER A 79 -8.28 -11.84 -6.92
C SER A 79 -9.06 -11.31 -5.72
N ALA A 80 -9.78 -12.20 -5.03
CA ALA A 80 -10.38 -11.92 -3.74
C ALA A 80 -9.63 -12.58 -2.58
N ARG A 81 -8.52 -13.24 -2.84
CA ARG A 81 -7.79 -14.02 -1.83
C ARG A 81 -7.23 -13.14 -0.73
N LEU A 82 -7.17 -13.71 0.46
CA LEU A 82 -6.40 -13.23 1.60
C LEU A 82 -5.47 -14.35 2.04
N ALA A 83 -4.18 -14.06 2.15
CA ALA A 83 -3.19 -14.99 2.69
C ALA A 83 -2.49 -14.35 3.89
N ARG A 84 -2.22 -15.14 4.92
CA ARG A 84 -1.45 -14.76 6.11
C ARG A 84 -0.11 -15.47 6.12
N PHE A 85 0.95 -14.72 6.37
CA PHE A 85 2.29 -15.23 6.67
C PHE A 85 2.57 -15.07 8.16
N ASP A 86 2.86 -16.18 8.83
CA ASP A 86 3.11 -16.25 10.29
C ASP A 86 4.59 -16.14 10.67
N GLY A 87 5.46 -15.89 9.69
CA GLY A 87 6.92 -15.88 9.84
C GLY A 87 7.59 -17.15 9.32
N ALA A 88 6.83 -18.23 9.05
CA ALA A 88 7.32 -19.51 8.53
C ALA A 88 6.61 -19.92 7.24
N SER A 89 5.30 -19.81 7.19
CA SER A 89 4.48 -20.29 6.08
C SER A 89 3.31 -19.39 5.76
N TRP A 90 2.83 -19.48 4.50
CA TRP A 90 1.60 -18.83 4.06
C TRP A 90 0.40 -19.73 4.31
N THR A 91 -0.66 -19.16 4.85
CA THR A 91 -1.97 -19.81 5.04
C THR A 91 -3.03 -19.01 4.31
N GLU A 92 -3.84 -19.63 3.49
CA GLU A 92 -4.99 -19.00 2.85
C GLU A 92 -6.13 -18.88 3.86
N LEU A 93 -6.76 -17.71 3.89
CA LEU A 93 -7.85 -17.35 4.80
C LEU A 93 -9.14 -17.09 4.01
N ALA A 94 -10.23 -16.71 4.71
CA ALA A 94 -11.48 -16.37 4.06
C ALA A 94 -11.27 -15.26 3.02
N ALA A 95 -11.78 -15.48 1.82
CA ALA A 95 -11.68 -14.52 0.71
C ALA A 95 -12.61 -13.32 0.91
N MET A 96 -12.21 -12.14 0.40
CA MET A 96 -13.07 -10.97 0.24
C MET A 96 -14.31 -11.33 -0.59
N ARG A 97 -15.41 -10.62 -0.39
CA ARG A 97 -16.59 -10.72 -1.25
C ARG A 97 -16.35 -10.14 -2.64
N TYR A 98 -15.54 -9.08 -2.72
CA TYR A 98 -15.23 -8.39 -3.96
C TYR A 98 -13.76 -8.56 -4.33
N ALA A 99 -13.49 -9.25 -5.43
CA ALA A 99 -12.15 -9.33 -6.01
C ALA A 99 -11.67 -7.92 -6.39
N ARG A 100 -10.41 -7.59 -6.08
CA ARG A 100 -9.82 -6.26 -6.32
C ARG A 100 -8.31 -6.29 -6.43
N GLY A 101 -7.75 -5.47 -7.31
CA GLY A 101 -6.34 -5.13 -7.35
C GLY A 101 -6.14 -3.62 -7.32
N GLY A 102 -4.96 -3.12 -6.98
CA GLY A 102 -4.71 -1.69 -6.83
C GLY A 102 -5.57 -1.03 -5.75
N HIS A 103 -5.85 -1.75 -4.68
CA HIS A 103 -6.59 -1.31 -3.50
C HIS A 103 -5.63 -1.04 -2.35
N ALA A 104 -6.12 -0.54 -1.22
CA ALA A 104 -5.39 -0.48 0.03
C ALA A 104 -5.90 -1.54 1.01
N LEU A 105 -4.98 -2.31 1.62
CA LEU A 105 -5.22 -3.15 2.78
C LEU A 105 -4.60 -2.48 4.00
N LEU A 106 -5.41 -2.12 4.98
CA LEU A 106 -4.97 -1.35 6.15
C LEU A 106 -5.29 -2.08 7.44
N ALA A 107 -4.33 -2.16 8.35
CA ALA A 107 -4.52 -2.76 9.66
C ALA A 107 -4.85 -1.67 10.69
N ALA A 108 -6.02 -1.75 11.30
CA ALA A 108 -6.45 -0.84 12.36
C ALA A 108 -7.38 -1.55 13.35
N GLN A 109 -7.27 -1.24 14.64
CA GLN A 109 -8.14 -1.79 15.69
C GLN A 109 -8.22 -3.33 15.68
N GLY A 110 -7.10 -4.03 15.42
CA GLY A 110 -7.04 -5.50 15.37
C GLY A 110 -7.74 -6.14 14.15
N ARG A 111 -8.08 -5.36 13.12
CA ARG A 111 -8.78 -5.77 11.90
C ARG A 111 -8.07 -5.28 10.65
N LEU A 112 -8.45 -5.86 9.50
CA LEU A 112 -7.96 -5.44 8.19
C LEU A 112 -9.09 -4.79 7.40
N TYR A 113 -8.78 -3.71 6.71
CA TYR A 113 -9.74 -2.94 5.90
C TYR A 113 -9.26 -2.93 4.46
N ALA A 114 -10.09 -3.44 3.54
CA ALA A 114 -9.82 -3.42 2.09
C ALA A 114 -10.67 -2.32 1.43
N ILE A 115 -10.01 -1.34 0.81
CA ILE A 115 -10.67 -0.12 0.32
C ILE A 115 -10.22 0.19 -1.11
N GLY A 116 -11.19 0.48 -2.00
CA GLY A 116 -10.93 0.82 -3.39
C GLY A 116 -10.49 -0.37 -4.23
N GLY A 117 -9.71 -0.10 -5.28
CA GLY A 117 -9.25 -1.10 -6.24
C GLY A 117 -10.23 -1.30 -7.39
N ASN A 118 -9.87 -2.20 -8.31
CA ASN A 118 -10.68 -2.52 -9.49
C ASN A 118 -10.71 -4.01 -9.81
N ASN A 119 -11.70 -4.39 -10.60
CA ASN A 119 -11.85 -5.70 -11.22
C ASN A 119 -12.42 -5.54 -12.63
N ALA A 120 -12.83 -6.64 -13.26
CA ALA A 120 -13.41 -6.62 -14.61
C ALA A 120 -14.68 -5.75 -14.73
N GLY A 121 -15.39 -5.49 -13.64
CA GLY A 121 -16.57 -4.61 -13.60
C GLY A 121 -16.24 -3.14 -13.37
N GLY A 122 -14.97 -2.77 -13.25
CA GLY A 122 -14.51 -1.40 -12.97
C GLY A 122 -14.08 -1.21 -11.51
N ASN A 123 -14.18 0.02 -11.01
CA ASN A 123 -13.79 0.35 -9.64
C ASN A 123 -14.72 -0.30 -8.61
N VAL A 124 -14.14 -0.88 -7.57
CA VAL A 124 -14.85 -1.53 -6.47
C VAL A 124 -15.27 -0.48 -5.44
N ALA A 125 -16.57 -0.20 -5.37
CA ALA A 125 -17.12 0.79 -4.44
C ALA A 125 -17.20 0.30 -2.98
N PRO A 126 -17.72 -0.93 -2.67
CA PRO A 126 -17.83 -1.39 -1.29
C PRO A 126 -16.45 -1.55 -0.65
N ALA A 127 -16.27 -0.96 0.55
CA ALA A 127 -15.18 -1.32 1.42
C ALA A 127 -15.52 -2.60 2.19
N GLU A 128 -14.50 -3.30 2.69
CA GLU A 128 -14.68 -4.52 3.45
C GLU A 128 -13.76 -4.53 4.68
N VAL A 129 -14.22 -5.15 5.76
CA VAL A 129 -13.42 -5.38 6.97
C VAL A 129 -13.31 -6.86 7.26
N TYR A 130 -12.10 -7.31 7.54
CA TYR A 130 -11.79 -8.68 7.97
C TYR A 130 -11.53 -8.73 9.46
N ASP A 131 -12.18 -9.67 10.12
CA ASP A 131 -11.97 -9.99 11.53
C ASP A 131 -11.15 -11.29 11.65
N PRO A 132 -9.88 -11.21 12.11
CA PRO A 132 -9.05 -12.41 12.27
C PRO A 132 -9.60 -13.42 13.29
N GLY A 133 -10.33 -12.94 14.30
CA GLY A 133 -10.89 -13.80 15.34
C GLY A 133 -11.98 -14.73 14.83
N THR A 134 -12.73 -14.32 13.80
CA THR A 134 -13.80 -15.12 13.18
C THR A 134 -13.43 -15.65 11.81
N ASN A 135 -12.28 -15.25 11.25
CA ASN A 135 -11.87 -15.54 9.87
C ASN A 135 -12.96 -15.17 8.86
N ALA A 136 -13.53 -13.97 8.98
CA ALA A 136 -14.65 -13.55 8.14
C ALA A 136 -14.54 -12.10 7.71
N TRP A 137 -15.06 -11.81 6.49
CA TRP A 137 -15.22 -10.47 5.95
C TRP A 137 -16.64 -9.95 6.13
N SER A 138 -16.75 -8.66 6.41
CA SER A 138 -18.02 -7.93 6.42
C SER A 138 -17.93 -6.73 5.49
N THR A 139 -19.04 -6.43 4.79
CA THR A 139 -19.13 -5.28 3.89
C THR A 139 -19.33 -4.00 4.72
N LEU A 140 -18.62 -2.97 4.37
CA LEU A 140 -18.73 -1.61 4.92
C LEU A 140 -19.40 -0.66 3.93
N PRO A 141 -19.80 0.54 4.34
CA PRO A 141 -20.25 1.60 3.45
C PRO A 141 -19.27 1.81 2.29
N SER A 142 -19.81 2.05 1.10
CA SER A 142 -19.01 2.26 -0.12
C SER A 142 -18.12 3.49 -0.01
N LEU A 143 -16.91 3.38 -0.59
CA LEU A 143 -16.04 4.54 -0.81
C LEU A 143 -16.79 5.63 -1.59
N PRO A 144 -16.89 6.87 -1.10
CA PRO A 144 -17.74 7.91 -1.71
C PRO A 144 -17.46 8.17 -3.19
N VAL A 145 -16.20 8.09 -3.59
CA VAL A 145 -15.77 8.14 -5.00
C VAL A 145 -14.94 6.89 -5.27
N PRO A 146 -15.53 5.85 -5.88
CA PRO A 146 -14.82 4.59 -6.17
C PRO A 146 -13.65 4.83 -7.11
N ARG A 147 -12.48 4.31 -6.73
CA ARG A 147 -11.22 4.50 -7.48
C ARG A 147 -10.20 3.42 -7.15
N ASN A 148 -9.24 3.24 -8.02
CA ASN A 148 -8.16 2.26 -7.86
C ASN A 148 -6.79 2.94 -7.80
N HIS A 149 -5.72 2.19 -7.57
CA HIS A 149 -4.35 2.67 -7.35
C HIS A 149 -4.31 3.75 -6.25
N VAL A 150 -5.10 3.51 -5.22
CA VAL A 150 -5.20 4.39 -4.05
C VAL A 150 -4.01 4.18 -3.12
N SER A 151 -3.61 5.25 -2.45
CA SER A 151 -2.56 5.20 -1.42
C SER A 151 -3.20 5.14 -0.04
N GLY A 152 -2.93 4.08 0.73
CA GLY A 152 -3.57 3.86 2.03
C GLY A 152 -2.71 4.26 3.23
N PHE A 153 -3.32 4.77 4.29
CA PHE A 153 -2.69 5.02 5.57
C PHE A 153 -3.71 4.99 6.73
N VAL A 154 -3.20 4.86 7.95
CA VAL A 154 -4.01 4.85 9.17
C VAL A 154 -3.72 6.10 10.00
N MET A 155 -4.75 6.77 10.48
CA MET A 155 -4.64 7.97 11.32
C MET A 155 -5.60 7.86 12.53
N GLY A 156 -5.06 7.49 13.67
CA GLY A 156 -5.88 7.20 14.86
C GLY A 156 -6.85 6.04 14.61
N SER A 157 -8.16 6.28 14.76
CA SER A 157 -9.22 5.33 14.42
C SER A 157 -9.64 5.35 12.96
N ASN A 158 -9.00 6.18 12.12
CA ASN A 158 -9.39 6.33 10.74
C ASN A 158 -8.50 5.48 9.81
N VAL A 159 -9.11 4.75 8.89
CA VAL A 159 -8.46 4.15 7.74
C VAL A 159 -8.72 5.02 6.52
N CYS A 160 -7.68 5.51 5.88
CA CYS A 160 -7.77 6.55 4.86
C CYS A 160 -7.19 6.10 3.54
N VAL A 161 -7.77 6.59 2.44
CA VAL A 161 -7.24 6.45 1.09
C VAL A 161 -7.11 7.80 0.41
N ALA A 162 -5.95 8.06 -0.18
CA ALA A 162 -5.59 9.30 -0.83
C ALA A 162 -5.34 9.09 -2.31
N GLY A 163 -5.72 10.06 -3.15
CA GLY A 163 -5.51 10.00 -4.58
C GLY A 163 -6.20 8.79 -5.21
N GLY A 164 -5.56 8.19 -6.19
CA GLY A 164 -6.09 7.10 -6.99
C GLY A 164 -6.54 7.58 -8.37
N ARG A 165 -6.97 6.63 -9.21
CA ARG A 165 -7.38 6.92 -10.60
C ARG A 165 -8.72 6.34 -10.97
N ALA A 166 -9.20 6.78 -12.16
CA ALA A 166 -10.49 6.51 -12.72
C ALA A 166 -11.67 6.97 -11.83
N PRO A 167 -11.71 8.25 -11.41
CA PRO A 167 -10.89 9.38 -11.90
C PRO A 167 -9.62 9.58 -11.06
N THR A 168 -8.54 10.14 -11.65
CA THR A 168 -7.38 10.60 -10.90
C THR A 168 -7.74 11.87 -10.14
N THR A 169 -7.42 11.91 -8.84
CA THR A 169 -7.98 12.90 -7.93
C THR A 169 -7.00 13.34 -6.85
N THR A 170 -7.26 14.51 -6.26
CA THR A 170 -6.60 15.01 -5.03
C THR A 170 -7.28 14.50 -3.77
N ARG A 171 -8.44 13.89 -3.90
CA ARG A 171 -9.34 13.57 -2.80
C ARG A 171 -8.72 12.60 -1.79
N VAL A 172 -8.98 12.86 -0.50
CA VAL A 172 -8.62 11.98 0.61
C VAL A 172 -9.88 11.66 1.41
N ASP A 173 -10.28 10.39 1.39
CA ASP A 173 -11.42 9.89 2.14
C ASP A 173 -10.94 9.01 3.30
N CYS A 174 -11.49 9.23 4.47
CA CYS A 174 -11.22 8.48 5.69
C CYS A 174 -12.50 7.82 6.20
N PHE A 175 -12.40 6.53 6.52
CA PHE A 175 -13.46 5.80 7.19
C PHE A 175 -13.16 5.78 8.69
N ASP A 176 -14.04 6.38 9.49
CA ASP A 176 -13.98 6.32 10.96
C ASP A 176 -14.46 4.94 11.42
N THR A 177 -13.53 4.14 11.91
CA THR A 177 -13.82 2.76 12.34
C THR A 177 -14.66 2.69 13.63
N ALA A 178 -14.70 3.78 14.41
CA ALA A 178 -15.49 3.86 15.63
C ALA A 178 -16.96 4.21 15.35
N HIS A 179 -17.21 5.07 14.35
CA HIS A 179 -18.56 5.54 14.03
C HIS A 179 -19.13 4.89 12.75
N GLY A 180 -18.34 4.15 11.99
CA GLY A 180 -18.77 3.46 10.78
C GLY A 180 -19.13 4.38 9.60
N ALA A 181 -18.51 5.55 9.50
CA ALA A 181 -18.86 6.57 8.53
C ALA A 181 -17.65 7.13 7.79
N TRP A 182 -17.86 7.50 6.51
CA TRP A 182 -16.88 8.19 5.69
C TRP A 182 -16.91 9.69 5.95
N HIS A 183 -15.73 10.30 5.96
CA HIS A 183 -15.56 11.75 5.90
C HIS A 183 -14.35 12.08 5.01
N GLN A 184 -14.34 13.28 4.47
CA GLN A 184 -13.21 13.81 3.69
C GLN A 184 -12.34 14.67 4.59
N ILE A 185 -11.03 14.54 4.46
CA ILE A 185 -10.06 15.49 5.01
C ILE A 185 -9.52 16.37 3.88
N ALA A 186 -8.57 17.28 4.20
CA ALA A 186 -7.96 18.16 3.21
C ALA A 186 -7.44 17.37 1.99
N ASP A 187 -7.65 17.91 0.81
CA ASP A 187 -7.19 17.34 -0.46
C ASP A 187 -5.66 17.38 -0.57
N LEU A 188 -5.11 16.42 -1.30
CA LEU A 188 -3.69 16.42 -1.69
C LEU A 188 -3.36 17.70 -2.50
N PRO A 189 -2.13 18.22 -2.39
CA PRO A 189 -1.69 19.35 -3.21
C PRO A 189 -1.74 19.06 -4.72
N ARG A 190 -1.72 17.78 -5.10
CA ARG A 190 -1.67 17.34 -6.50
C ARG A 190 -2.42 16.01 -6.65
N ALA A 191 -3.17 15.87 -7.75
CA ALA A 191 -3.78 14.60 -8.13
C ALA A 191 -2.70 13.58 -8.48
N THR A 192 -2.79 12.37 -7.90
CA THR A 192 -1.82 11.30 -8.12
C THR A 192 -2.45 9.93 -7.94
N SER A 193 -1.88 8.92 -8.60
CA SER A 193 -2.28 7.51 -8.50
C SER A 193 -1.06 6.60 -8.41
N GLY A 194 -1.17 5.43 -7.79
CA GLY A 194 -0.07 4.46 -7.66
C GLY A 194 1.11 4.98 -6.83
N ALA A 195 0.87 5.93 -5.94
CA ALA A 195 1.84 6.37 -4.93
C ALA A 195 1.81 5.43 -3.72
N GLY A 196 2.93 5.33 -3.00
CA GLY A 196 2.93 4.73 -1.67
C GLY A 196 2.57 5.76 -0.61
N ALA A 197 1.80 5.34 0.40
CA ALA A 197 1.54 6.14 1.61
C ALA A 197 1.69 5.30 2.88
N THR A 198 2.09 5.93 3.98
CA THR A 198 2.15 5.30 5.28
C THR A 198 2.10 6.33 6.40
N ALA A 199 1.72 5.89 7.60
CA ALA A 199 1.77 6.68 8.81
C ALA A 199 2.94 6.23 9.70
N PHE A 200 3.67 7.19 10.26
CA PHE A 200 4.67 6.92 11.29
C PHE A 200 4.03 6.78 12.68
N LEU A 201 4.68 6.04 13.56
CA LEU A 201 4.37 6.08 14.99
C LEU A 201 4.57 7.52 15.49
N GLY A 202 3.52 8.11 16.06
CA GLY A 202 3.51 9.53 16.45
C GLY A 202 2.71 10.44 15.52
N GLY A 203 2.11 9.90 14.43
CA GLY A 203 1.03 10.55 13.67
C GLY A 203 1.45 11.32 12.42
N GLY A 204 2.73 11.34 12.04
CA GLY A 204 3.14 11.90 10.75
C GLY A 204 2.74 10.96 9.60
N ILE A 205 2.17 11.50 8.53
CA ILE A 205 1.88 10.74 7.31
C ILE A 205 2.81 11.21 6.21
N VAL A 206 3.35 10.28 5.46
CA VAL A 206 4.12 10.54 4.25
C VAL A 206 3.51 9.79 3.07
N MET A 207 3.45 10.47 1.93
CA MET A 207 3.09 9.91 0.64
C MET A 207 4.20 10.20 -0.35
N MET A 208 4.55 9.24 -1.18
CA MET A 208 5.72 9.31 -2.08
C MET A 208 5.32 8.87 -3.48
N GLY A 209 5.76 9.63 -4.48
CA GLY A 209 5.70 9.24 -5.87
C GLY A 209 4.30 9.18 -6.47
N GLY A 210 4.08 8.19 -7.33
CA GLY A 210 2.86 8.03 -8.12
C GLY A 210 2.94 8.66 -9.50
N GLN A 211 1.85 8.58 -10.24
CA GLN A 211 1.70 9.17 -11.57
C GLN A 211 0.80 10.41 -11.50
N ASN A 212 1.07 11.38 -12.38
CA ASN A 212 0.23 12.57 -12.54
C ASN A 212 -1.17 12.21 -13.10
N ALA A 213 -2.07 13.19 -13.14
CA ALA A 213 -3.45 13.00 -13.58
C ALA A 213 -3.60 12.45 -15.01
N GLN A 214 -2.64 12.70 -15.88
CA GLN A 214 -2.61 12.23 -17.27
C GLN A 214 -1.86 10.90 -17.42
N GLU A 215 -1.25 10.38 -16.36
CA GLU A 215 -0.39 9.18 -16.37
C GLU A 215 0.78 9.29 -17.37
N THR A 216 1.29 10.51 -17.57
CA THR A 216 2.37 10.84 -18.51
C THR A 216 3.70 11.14 -17.83
N ALA A 217 3.70 11.34 -16.52
CA ALA A 217 4.88 11.64 -15.73
C ALA A 217 4.77 11.08 -14.30
N ILE A 218 5.92 10.77 -13.73
CA ILE A 218 6.02 10.38 -12.33
C ILE A 218 6.05 11.65 -11.45
N VAL A 219 5.31 11.60 -10.34
CA VAL A 219 5.39 12.62 -9.30
C VAL A 219 6.68 12.41 -8.51
N ASP A 220 7.54 13.42 -8.49
CA ASP A 220 8.89 13.34 -7.92
C ASP A 220 9.00 13.86 -6.49
N GLN A 221 7.91 14.34 -5.90
CA GLN A 221 7.90 15.00 -4.61
C GLN A 221 7.31 14.13 -3.50
N LEU A 222 7.84 14.31 -2.30
CA LEU A 222 7.21 13.85 -1.08
C LEU A 222 6.03 14.74 -0.75
N THR A 223 4.98 14.16 -0.21
CA THR A 223 3.85 14.88 0.36
C THR A 223 3.68 14.44 1.80
N ARG A 224 3.54 15.39 2.71
CA ARG A 224 3.43 15.14 4.16
C ARG A 224 2.11 15.72 4.67
N TYR A 225 1.53 15.03 5.65
CA TYR A 225 0.34 15.51 6.34
C TYR A 225 0.62 15.67 7.83
N SER A 226 0.12 16.78 8.38
CA SER A 226 -0.03 16.93 9.83
C SER A 226 -1.41 17.44 10.16
N ALA A 227 -1.93 17.08 11.33
CA ALA A 227 -3.26 17.52 11.77
C ALA A 227 -3.36 19.06 11.88
N ASN A 228 -2.24 19.75 12.15
CA ASN A 228 -2.24 21.19 12.36
C ASN A 228 -2.12 22.00 11.06
N SER A 229 -1.46 21.48 10.02
CA SER A 229 -1.16 22.23 8.78
C SER A 229 -1.74 21.60 7.52
N GLY A 230 -2.39 20.42 7.63
CA GLY A 230 -2.86 19.66 6.46
C GLY A 230 -1.71 19.10 5.64
N TRP A 231 -1.92 18.98 4.32
CA TRP A 231 -0.93 18.48 3.38
C TRP A 231 0.06 19.57 2.95
N SER A 232 1.31 19.19 2.86
CA SER A 232 2.39 20.04 2.34
C SER A 232 3.27 19.26 1.38
N THR A 233 3.79 19.93 0.35
CA THR A 233 4.81 19.37 -0.54
C THR A 233 6.16 19.42 0.15
N GLY A 234 6.86 18.30 0.20
CA GLY A 234 8.20 18.15 0.77
C GLY A 234 9.30 18.11 -0.30
N ASP A 235 10.43 17.55 0.08
CA ASP A 235 11.61 17.42 -0.78
C ASP A 235 11.35 16.50 -1.98
N ALA A 236 12.19 16.64 -3.01
CA ALA A 236 12.18 15.73 -4.14
C ALA A 236 12.64 14.32 -3.72
N MET A 237 12.01 13.30 -4.32
CA MET A 237 12.45 11.92 -4.17
C MET A 237 13.79 11.72 -4.86
N MET A 238 14.69 11.00 -4.21
CA MET A 238 15.97 10.61 -4.81
C MET A 238 15.77 9.72 -6.08
N VAL A 239 14.74 8.87 -6.05
CA VAL A 239 14.31 8.04 -7.18
C VAL A 239 12.79 8.12 -7.27
N PRO A 240 12.23 9.00 -8.11
CA PRO A 240 10.79 9.08 -8.37
C PRO A 240 10.26 7.76 -8.93
N ARG A 241 9.11 7.31 -8.41
CA ARG A 241 8.53 6.01 -8.77
C ARG A 241 7.02 5.95 -8.55
N HIS A 242 6.38 4.95 -9.16
CA HIS A 242 4.98 4.58 -8.92
C HIS A 242 4.87 3.06 -8.75
N GLY A 243 3.67 2.55 -8.44
CA GLY A 243 3.42 1.11 -8.39
C GLY A 243 4.19 0.40 -7.27
N PHE A 244 4.12 0.92 -6.05
CA PHE A 244 4.73 0.35 -4.86
C PHE A 244 3.94 0.73 -3.61
N GLU A 245 4.10 -0.02 -2.55
CA GLU A 245 3.62 0.36 -1.22
C GLU A 245 4.76 0.89 -0.35
N LEU A 246 4.43 1.74 0.62
CA LEU A 246 5.33 2.16 1.69
C LEU A 246 5.12 1.31 2.93
N ALA A 247 6.23 0.99 3.60
CA ALA A 247 6.19 0.39 4.93
C ALA A 247 7.16 1.12 5.86
N VAL A 248 6.78 1.27 7.14
CA VAL A 248 7.66 1.86 8.16
C VAL A 248 8.51 0.77 8.77
N PHE A 249 9.81 0.85 8.54
CA PHE A 249 10.81 -0.05 9.11
C PHE A 249 11.93 0.76 9.73
N GLN A 250 12.28 0.48 11.00
CA GLN A 250 13.30 1.20 11.77
C GLN A 250 13.12 2.73 11.75
N ASP A 251 11.87 3.18 12.00
CA ASP A 251 11.45 4.60 12.01
C ASP A 251 11.72 5.36 10.68
N ARG A 252 11.75 4.63 9.59
CA ARG A 252 11.86 5.18 8.23
C ARG A 252 10.76 4.61 7.34
N ALA A 253 10.18 5.42 6.47
CA ALA A 253 9.27 4.97 5.41
C ALA A 253 10.11 4.51 4.21
N TRP A 254 10.01 3.24 3.87
CA TRP A 254 10.76 2.58 2.81
C TRP A 254 9.94 2.47 1.54
N ALA A 255 10.55 2.86 0.42
CA ALA A 255 10.04 2.71 -0.93
C ALA A 255 10.99 1.80 -1.71
N CYS A 256 10.57 0.61 -2.05
CA CYS A 256 11.38 -0.40 -2.74
C CYS A 256 10.71 -0.87 -4.02
N GLY A 257 11.46 -1.05 -5.09
CA GLY A 257 10.89 -1.39 -6.38
C GLY A 257 10.12 -0.24 -7.01
N GLY A 258 9.02 -0.55 -7.70
CA GLY A 258 8.21 0.42 -8.44
C GLY A 258 8.76 0.75 -9.82
N GLY A 259 7.99 1.50 -10.62
CA GLY A 259 8.36 1.96 -11.95
C GLY A 259 8.87 3.40 -11.96
N THR A 260 9.96 3.69 -12.67
CA THR A 260 10.57 5.04 -12.73
C THR A 260 10.10 5.88 -13.92
N ALA A 261 9.23 5.34 -14.75
CA ALA A 261 8.55 6.04 -15.83
C ALA A 261 7.12 5.49 -15.96
N PRO A 262 6.21 6.19 -16.64
CA PRO A 262 4.87 5.66 -16.94
C PRO A 262 4.93 4.33 -17.69
N GLY A 263 3.95 3.45 -17.42
CA GLY A 263 3.96 2.07 -17.88
C GLY A 263 4.97 1.20 -17.14
N LEU A 264 5.25 0.02 -17.65
CA LEU A 264 6.10 -0.98 -17.00
C LEU A 264 7.60 -0.61 -17.12
N ARG A 265 8.18 -0.16 -16.02
CA ARG A 265 9.60 0.22 -15.91
C ARG A 265 10.16 -0.12 -14.51
N PRO A 266 10.12 -1.41 -14.11
CA PRO A 266 10.48 -1.82 -12.77
C PRO A 266 11.96 -1.56 -12.45
N VAL A 267 12.20 -1.23 -11.19
CA VAL A 267 13.56 -1.08 -10.63
C VAL A 267 13.74 -1.94 -9.39
N SER A 268 15.00 -2.19 -9.02
CA SER A 268 15.34 -2.89 -7.77
C SER A 268 15.72 -1.94 -6.63
N THR A 269 15.87 -0.64 -6.90
CA THR A 269 16.36 0.32 -5.92
C THR A 269 15.38 0.50 -4.76
N CYS A 270 15.94 0.70 -3.55
CA CYS A 270 15.21 1.15 -2.39
C CYS A 270 15.68 2.55 -1.96
N THR A 271 14.74 3.35 -1.50
CA THR A 271 14.99 4.63 -0.82
C THR A 271 14.15 4.69 0.45
N SER A 272 14.59 5.46 1.43
CA SER A 272 13.80 5.66 2.64
C SER A 272 13.83 7.11 3.10
N VAL A 273 12.80 7.53 3.81
CA VAL A 273 12.73 8.83 4.46
C VAL A 273 12.50 8.67 5.95
N ALA A 274 13.22 9.46 6.74
CA ALA A 274 13.07 9.42 8.19
C ALA A 274 11.72 10.02 8.62
N ASN A 275 11.24 9.57 9.77
CA ASN A 275 10.12 10.20 10.46
C ASN A 275 10.45 11.69 10.72
N PRO A 276 9.64 12.63 10.24
CA PRO A 276 9.90 14.06 10.45
C PRO A 276 9.72 14.51 11.90
N THR A 277 9.05 13.69 12.71
CA THR A 277 8.80 13.95 14.12
C THR A 277 9.23 12.73 14.93
N PRO A 278 10.55 12.54 15.16
CA PRO A 278 10.98 11.39 15.95
C PRO A 278 10.33 11.47 17.33
N LEU A 279 9.77 10.35 17.78
CA LEU A 279 9.31 10.22 19.16
C LEU A 279 10.47 10.63 20.08
N ARG A 280 10.28 11.65 20.92
CA ARG A 280 11.20 11.90 22.01
C ARG A 280 11.14 10.64 22.88
N ARG A 281 12.20 9.84 22.83
CA ARG A 281 12.34 8.74 23.79
C ARG A 281 12.43 9.37 25.18
N PRO A 282 11.65 8.88 26.15
CA PRO A 282 11.72 9.37 27.52
C PRO A 282 13.09 9.08 28.14
#